data_c0afd2f0438deb525045ad969f8906f5
#
_entry.id   c0afd2f0438deb525045ad969f8906f5
#
_cell.length_a   1.000
_cell.length_b   1.000
_cell.length_c   1.000
_cell.angle_alpha   90.00
_cell.angle_beta   90.00
_cell.angle_gamma   90.00
#
_symmetry.space_group_name_H-M   'P 1'
#
loop_
_entity.id
_entity.type
_entity.pdbx_description
1 polymer ?
#
loop_
_entity_poly.entity_id
_entity_poly.type
_entity_poly.pdbx_seq_one_letter_code
_entity_poly.pdbx_strand_id
1 'polypeptide(L)'
;MIYLDNGATSFRKPPGVYRAVERAMYTCANPGRGGYPAAMEASETVYACREAAAELFHCRPEQVALTTSCTHGLNIAIRSIVKPGGRVIVSGFEHNAVTRPLHALGADIRVAGRRLFDWEDTLSRFGRELKQGADAAVFTHVSNVFGYILPVEQLAEMCRKWRVPFIIDAAQSAGALPVDLQALGADFIAMPGHKGLLGPQGTGLLLCGGDAQPLLFGGTGSDSVNQAMPDYLPDRLEAGTLNVPGYAGLTEGLRFVCRTGVENIFRREHRQLERCAEGLQKLGMEVFAGAHQASTASFRPAMDCEEAAAFLAKQGIAVRAGLHCAPFAHESAGTLESGTVRVSFGHDASDAQTDAFLRTVSKLPRV
;
A
#
# COMPACT_ATOMS: atom_id res chain seq x y z
N MET A 1 -7.09 24.38 -3.68
CA MET A 1 -7.45 23.18 -2.89
C MET A 1 -6.20 22.67 -2.20
N ILE A 2 -6.28 22.47 -0.90
CA ILE A 2 -5.26 21.79 -0.08
C ILE A 2 -5.65 20.32 -0.03
N TYR A 3 -4.77 19.44 -0.53
CA TYR A 3 -5.05 18.01 -0.61
C TYR A 3 -4.28 17.25 0.46
N LEU A 4 -4.98 16.67 1.41
CA LEU A 4 -4.47 15.93 2.55
C LEU A 4 -5.08 14.51 2.65
N ASP A 5 -5.43 13.90 1.51
CA ASP A 5 -5.93 12.53 1.41
C ASP A 5 -5.01 11.64 0.55
N ASN A 6 -3.68 11.83 0.66
CA ASN A 6 -2.70 11.05 -0.10
C ASN A 6 -2.70 9.56 0.28
N GLY A 7 -3.14 9.19 1.46
CA GLY A 7 -3.35 7.80 1.87
C GLY A 7 -4.43 7.07 1.07
N ALA A 8 -5.35 7.80 0.41
CA ALA A 8 -6.27 7.22 -0.56
C ALA A 8 -5.65 7.09 -1.95
N THR A 9 -5.05 8.17 -2.45
CA THR A 9 -4.27 8.22 -3.70
C THR A 9 -3.41 9.49 -3.70
N SER A 10 -2.21 9.46 -4.24
CA SER A 10 -1.47 10.70 -4.50
C SER A 10 -2.19 11.52 -5.56
N PHE A 11 -2.54 12.78 -5.25
CA PHE A 11 -3.26 13.62 -6.19
C PHE A 11 -2.33 14.24 -7.22
N ARG A 12 -1.27 14.89 -6.75
CA ARG A 12 -0.24 15.47 -7.62
C ARG A 12 0.84 14.45 -7.91
N LYS A 13 1.10 14.27 -9.19
CA LYS A 13 2.14 13.36 -9.66
C LYS A 13 3.28 14.15 -10.30
N PRO A 14 4.51 13.62 -10.32
CA PRO A 14 5.60 14.25 -11.06
C PRO A 14 5.20 14.46 -12.53
N PRO A 15 5.60 15.59 -13.15
CA PRO A 15 5.20 15.89 -14.54
C PRO A 15 5.60 14.82 -15.56
N GLY A 16 6.67 14.05 -15.28
CA GLY A 16 7.09 12.91 -16.10
C GLY A 16 6.02 11.83 -16.22
N VAL A 17 5.26 11.60 -15.15
CA VAL A 17 4.19 10.59 -15.13
C VAL A 17 3.11 10.89 -16.17
N TYR A 18 2.63 12.13 -16.22
CA TYR A 18 1.60 12.54 -17.21
C TYR A 18 2.11 12.40 -18.63
N ARG A 19 3.32 12.91 -18.91
CA ARG A 19 3.92 12.83 -20.26
C ARG A 19 4.16 11.39 -20.70
N ALA A 20 4.56 10.49 -19.80
CA ALA A 20 4.81 9.10 -20.14
C ALA A 20 3.50 8.37 -20.48
N VAL A 21 2.42 8.61 -19.72
CA VAL A 21 1.09 8.05 -20.02
C VAL A 21 0.63 8.53 -21.41
N GLU A 22 0.65 9.83 -21.63
CA GLU A 22 0.23 10.43 -22.91
C GLU A 22 1.03 9.87 -24.08
N ARG A 23 2.37 9.86 -23.98
CA ARG A 23 3.25 9.31 -25.02
C ARG A 23 2.90 7.86 -25.33
N ALA A 24 2.79 7.00 -24.31
CA ALA A 24 2.51 5.58 -24.51
C ALA A 24 1.15 5.35 -25.21
N MET A 25 0.15 6.20 -24.97
CA MET A 25 -1.14 6.14 -25.70
C MET A 25 -1.01 6.41 -27.18
N TYR A 26 -0.01 7.18 -27.61
CA TYR A 26 0.23 7.47 -29.04
C TYR A 26 1.18 6.49 -29.71
N THR A 27 2.15 5.91 -28.96
CA THR A 27 3.27 5.19 -29.57
C THR A 27 3.25 3.68 -29.31
N CYS A 28 2.60 3.21 -28.22
CA CYS A 28 2.58 1.80 -27.84
C CYS A 28 1.35 1.09 -28.42
N ALA A 29 1.60 -0.08 -29.00
CA ALA A 29 0.57 -1.06 -29.35
C ALA A 29 0.46 -2.14 -28.26
N ASN A 30 -0.03 -3.35 -28.60
CA ASN A 30 -0.09 -4.45 -27.67
C ASN A 30 1.30 -5.04 -27.43
N PRO A 31 1.78 -5.16 -26.18
CA PRO A 31 3.04 -5.85 -25.88
C PRO A 31 2.92 -7.34 -26.22
N GLY A 32 4.01 -7.97 -26.64
CA GLY A 32 4.05 -9.39 -26.92
C GLY A 32 4.73 -9.72 -28.24
N ARG A 33 4.20 -10.66 -29.03
CA ARG A 33 4.87 -11.24 -30.22
C ARG A 33 4.91 -10.35 -31.47
N GLY A 34 4.45 -9.13 -31.42
CA GLY A 34 4.50 -8.22 -32.56
C GLY A 34 5.93 -7.74 -32.82
N GLY A 35 6.50 -8.07 -33.98
CA GLY A 35 7.85 -7.63 -34.39
C GLY A 35 7.90 -6.20 -34.97
N TYR A 36 6.83 -5.43 -34.89
CA TYR A 36 6.78 -4.06 -35.41
C TYR A 36 7.07 -3.03 -34.30
N PRO A 37 7.57 -1.83 -34.63
CA PRO A 37 8.10 -0.89 -33.65
C PRO A 37 7.18 -0.56 -32.50
N ALA A 38 5.88 -0.31 -32.72
CA ALA A 38 4.95 0.05 -31.65
C ALA A 38 4.68 -1.11 -30.66
N ALA A 39 4.74 -2.38 -31.08
CA ALA A 39 4.63 -3.52 -30.17
C ALA A 39 5.91 -3.74 -29.37
N MET A 40 7.07 -3.52 -30.00
CA MET A 40 8.35 -3.58 -29.31
C MET A 40 8.47 -2.46 -28.26
N GLU A 41 8.09 -1.21 -28.60
CA GLU A 41 8.07 -0.10 -27.64
C GLU A 41 7.13 -0.39 -26.45
N ALA A 42 5.99 -1.04 -26.68
CA ALA A 42 5.09 -1.47 -25.62
C ALA A 42 5.75 -2.51 -24.70
N SER A 43 6.44 -3.50 -25.25
CA SER A 43 7.15 -4.53 -24.49
C SER A 43 8.31 -3.94 -23.67
N GLU A 44 9.09 -3.04 -24.27
CA GLU A 44 10.16 -2.30 -23.60
C GLU A 44 9.62 -1.43 -22.46
N THR A 45 8.47 -0.77 -22.68
CA THR A 45 7.78 0.04 -21.65
C THR A 45 7.38 -0.79 -20.44
N VAL A 46 6.80 -1.97 -20.67
CA VAL A 46 6.42 -2.91 -19.61
C VAL A 46 7.64 -3.43 -18.86
N TYR A 47 8.70 -3.80 -19.59
CA TYR A 47 9.94 -4.29 -18.99
C TYR A 47 10.66 -3.21 -18.17
N ALA A 48 10.73 -1.98 -18.68
CA ALA A 48 11.31 -0.84 -17.97
C ALA A 48 10.59 -0.55 -16.62
N CYS A 49 9.28 -0.82 -16.53
CA CYS A 49 8.56 -0.72 -15.27
C CYS A 49 9.03 -1.76 -14.26
N ARG A 50 9.28 -2.99 -14.71
CA ARG A 50 9.81 -4.06 -13.85
C ARG A 50 11.23 -3.74 -13.38
N GLU A 51 12.09 -3.25 -14.28
CA GLU A 51 13.47 -2.86 -13.93
C GLU A 51 13.47 -1.74 -12.88
N ALA A 52 12.67 -0.69 -13.07
CA ALA A 52 12.59 0.41 -12.11
C ALA A 52 12.02 -0.04 -10.74
N ALA A 53 11.08 -0.99 -10.73
CA ALA A 53 10.60 -1.59 -9.48
C ALA A 53 11.66 -2.50 -8.85
N ALA A 54 12.34 -3.31 -9.64
CA ALA A 54 13.39 -4.21 -9.18
C ALA A 54 14.57 -3.46 -8.53
N GLU A 55 14.95 -2.31 -9.11
CA GLU A 55 15.94 -1.39 -8.52
C GLU A 55 15.49 -0.85 -7.16
N LEU A 56 14.25 -0.33 -7.08
CA LEU A 56 13.74 0.28 -5.86
C LEU A 56 13.53 -0.71 -4.72
N PHE A 57 13.14 -1.95 -5.03
CA PHE A 57 12.76 -2.98 -4.05
C PHE A 57 13.78 -4.11 -3.90
N HIS A 58 14.98 -3.95 -4.49
CA HIS A 58 16.11 -4.88 -4.42
C HIS A 58 15.70 -6.32 -4.77
N CYS A 59 15.11 -6.51 -5.94
CA CYS A 59 14.73 -7.82 -6.46
C CYS A 59 15.10 -7.96 -7.95
N ARG A 60 14.83 -9.12 -8.55
CA ARG A 60 14.99 -9.30 -9.98
C ARG A 60 13.73 -8.86 -10.73
N PRO A 61 13.84 -8.35 -11.98
CA PRO A 61 12.67 -7.95 -12.78
C PRO A 61 11.62 -9.06 -12.93
N GLU A 62 12.04 -10.33 -13.02
CA GLU A 62 11.17 -11.49 -13.12
C GLU A 62 10.34 -11.75 -11.85
N GLN A 63 10.79 -11.23 -10.71
CA GLN A 63 10.05 -11.31 -9.44
C GLN A 63 8.97 -10.22 -9.29
N VAL A 64 8.89 -9.30 -10.27
CA VAL A 64 7.90 -8.21 -10.25
C VAL A 64 6.73 -8.58 -11.15
N ALA A 65 5.60 -8.97 -10.58
CA ALA A 65 4.35 -9.12 -11.31
C ALA A 65 3.56 -7.81 -11.32
N LEU A 66 3.12 -7.40 -12.50
CA LEU A 66 2.31 -6.20 -12.70
C LEU A 66 0.84 -6.52 -12.43
N THR A 67 0.23 -5.78 -11.53
CA THR A 67 -1.16 -5.98 -11.11
C THR A 67 -1.97 -4.71 -11.28
N THR A 68 -3.29 -4.83 -11.35
CA THR A 68 -4.18 -3.67 -11.49
C THR A 68 -4.31 -2.85 -10.21
N SER A 69 -3.93 -3.42 -9.06
CA SER A 69 -4.02 -2.78 -7.74
C SER A 69 -3.29 -3.61 -6.69
N CYS A 70 -3.02 -3.04 -5.51
CA CYS A 70 -2.57 -3.79 -4.34
C CYS A 70 -3.56 -4.92 -3.97
N THR A 71 -4.86 -4.66 -4.03
CA THR A 71 -5.89 -5.68 -3.75
C THR A 71 -5.78 -6.89 -4.67
N HIS A 72 -5.47 -6.68 -5.97
CA HIS A 72 -5.22 -7.78 -6.90
C HIS A 72 -3.97 -8.57 -6.48
N GLY A 73 -2.86 -7.90 -6.19
CA GLY A 73 -1.64 -8.55 -5.71
C GLY A 73 -1.84 -9.34 -4.41
N LEU A 74 -2.55 -8.76 -3.43
CA LEU A 74 -2.87 -9.44 -2.17
C LEU A 74 -3.76 -10.69 -2.38
N ASN A 75 -4.72 -10.64 -3.31
CA ASN A 75 -5.52 -11.83 -3.64
C ASN A 75 -4.67 -12.94 -4.28
N ILE A 76 -3.72 -12.60 -5.17
CA ILE A 76 -2.77 -13.57 -5.72
C ILE A 76 -1.94 -14.17 -4.57
N ALA A 77 -1.30 -13.34 -3.75
CA ALA A 77 -0.43 -13.77 -2.67
C ALA A 77 -1.16 -14.67 -1.65
N ILE A 78 -2.30 -14.23 -1.15
CA ILE A 78 -3.10 -14.96 -0.16
C ILE A 78 -3.54 -16.31 -0.73
N ARG A 79 -4.09 -16.35 -1.95
CA ARG A 79 -4.56 -17.60 -2.57
C ARG A 79 -3.44 -18.53 -3.01
N SER A 80 -2.22 -18.03 -3.19
CA SER A 80 -1.05 -18.87 -3.45
C SER A 80 -0.64 -19.69 -2.24
N ILE A 81 -0.85 -19.17 -1.03
CA ILE A 81 -0.36 -19.78 0.22
C ILE A 81 -1.50 -20.37 1.05
N VAL A 82 -2.58 -19.59 1.24
CA VAL A 82 -3.64 -19.92 2.20
C VAL A 82 -4.68 -20.85 1.55
N LYS A 83 -4.81 -22.05 2.08
CA LYS A 83 -5.88 -22.99 1.69
C LYS A 83 -7.20 -22.63 2.41
N PRO A 84 -8.36 -23.04 1.88
CA PRO A 84 -9.63 -22.89 2.58
C PRO A 84 -9.57 -23.45 4.02
N GLY A 85 -10.01 -22.65 4.99
CA GLY A 85 -9.95 -22.99 6.41
C GLY A 85 -8.57 -22.84 7.07
N GLY A 86 -7.55 -22.44 6.33
CA GLY A 86 -6.17 -22.29 6.84
C GLY A 86 -6.06 -21.27 7.95
N ARG A 87 -5.12 -21.49 8.87
CA ARG A 87 -4.86 -20.60 10.01
C ARG A 87 -3.90 -19.49 9.61
N VAL A 88 -4.35 -18.25 9.75
CA VAL A 88 -3.58 -17.07 9.32
C VAL A 88 -3.45 -16.06 10.45
N ILE A 89 -2.22 -15.64 10.73
CA ILE A 89 -1.93 -14.59 11.70
C ILE A 89 -1.92 -13.24 10.96
N VAL A 90 -2.66 -12.27 11.48
CA VAL A 90 -2.73 -10.90 10.94
C VAL A 90 -2.53 -9.88 12.06
N SER A 91 -2.29 -8.61 11.71
CA SER A 91 -2.31 -7.53 12.70
C SER A 91 -3.73 -7.06 13.03
N GLY A 92 -3.89 -6.32 14.13
CA GLY A 92 -5.12 -5.59 14.44
C GLY A 92 -5.33 -4.32 13.60
N PHE A 93 -4.55 -4.13 12.51
CA PHE A 93 -4.56 -2.90 11.71
C PHE A 93 -4.77 -3.14 10.21
N GLU A 94 -5.19 -4.35 9.83
CA GLU A 94 -5.32 -4.76 8.44
C GLU A 94 -6.43 -4.01 7.69
N HIS A 95 -6.13 -3.72 6.43
CA HIS A 95 -7.11 -3.21 5.47
C HIS A 95 -8.03 -4.33 4.95
N ASN A 96 -9.23 -4.00 4.50
CA ASN A 96 -10.19 -4.93 3.90
C ASN A 96 -9.62 -5.71 2.68
N ALA A 97 -8.56 -5.23 2.05
CA ALA A 97 -7.87 -5.95 0.98
C ALA A 97 -7.17 -7.23 1.46
N VAL A 98 -6.89 -7.34 2.76
CA VAL A 98 -6.38 -8.54 3.44
C VAL A 98 -7.52 -9.33 4.06
N THR A 99 -8.36 -8.69 4.87
CA THR A 99 -9.35 -9.42 5.69
C THR A 99 -10.46 -10.06 4.87
N ARG A 100 -10.91 -9.41 3.79
CA ARG A 100 -11.98 -9.96 2.93
C ARG A 100 -11.57 -11.21 2.14
N PRO A 101 -10.39 -11.27 1.48
CA PRO A 101 -9.93 -12.53 0.87
C PRO A 101 -9.76 -13.67 1.87
N LEU A 102 -9.25 -13.39 3.08
CA LEU A 102 -9.14 -14.39 4.13
C LEU A 102 -10.51 -14.88 4.60
N HIS A 103 -11.46 -13.96 4.81
CA HIS A 103 -12.85 -14.31 5.14
C HIS A 103 -13.50 -15.17 4.03
N ALA A 104 -13.28 -14.82 2.76
CA ALA A 104 -13.81 -15.58 1.62
C ALA A 104 -13.23 -17.01 1.52
N LEU A 105 -12.04 -17.24 2.08
CA LEU A 105 -11.43 -18.58 2.21
C LEU A 105 -11.89 -19.33 3.47
N GLY A 106 -12.73 -18.73 4.31
CA GLY A 106 -13.10 -19.30 5.61
C GLY A 106 -11.89 -19.47 6.54
N ALA A 107 -10.86 -18.65 6.40
CA ALA A 107 -9.62 -18.78 7.16
C ALA A 107 -9.84 -18.58 8.67
N ASP A 108 -9.12 -19.34 9.50
CA ASP A 108 -9.01 -19.14 10.94
C ASP A 108 -8.07 -17.95 11.21
N ILE A 109 -8.65 -16.74 11.29
CA ILE A 109 -7.90 -15.49 11.44
C ILE A 109 -7.51 -15.28 12.90
N ARG A 110 -6.20 -15.18 13.16
CA ARG A 110 -5.60 -14.90 14.47
C ARG A 110 -5.00 -13.51 14.48
N VAL A 111 -5.50 -12.64 15.36
CA VAL A 111 -5.06 -11.25 15.43
C VAL A 111 -3.93 -11.10 16.45
N ALA A 112 -2.76 -10.71 15.98
CA ALA A 112 -1.56 -10.45 16.78
C ALA A 112 -1.28 -8.94 16.88
N GLY A 113 -1.44 -8.39 18.08
CA GLY A 113 -1.23 -6.96 18.35
C GLY A 113 -2.44 -6.09 18.00
N ARG A 114 -2.96 -5.40 19.02
CA ARG A 114 -4.06 -4.45 18.87
C ARG A 114 -3.75 -3.10 19.53
N ARG A 115 -2.58 -2.96 20.19
CA ARG A 115 -2.19 -1.69 20.79
C ARG A 115 -1.51 -0.80 19.74
N LEU A 116 -2.05 0.41 19.58
CA LEU A 116 -1.47 1.41 18.71
C LEU A 116 -0.05 1.79 19.18
N PHE A 117 0.88 1.87 18.23
CA PHE A 117 2.26 2.32 18.45
C PHE A 117 3.07 1.46 19.42
N ASP A 118 2.64 0.21 19.67
CA ASP A 118 3.27 -0.73 20.63
C ASP A 118 3.80 -1.96 19.87
N TRP A 119 5.07 -1.93 19.51
CA TRP A 119 5.76 -3.05 18.86
C TRP A 119 5.86 -4.28 19.77
N GLU A 120 6.01 -4.06 21.09
CA GLU A 120 6.15 -5.16 22.06
C GLU A 120 4.86 -5.99 22.14
N ASP A 121 3.70 -5.32 22.18
CA ASP A 121 2.40 -6.02 22.12
C ASP A 121 2.29 -6.85 20.84
N THR A 122 2.63 -6.26 19.70
CA THR A 122 2.58 -6.95 18.39
C THR A 122 3.50 -8.18 18.37
N LEU A 123 4.77 -8.02 18.68
CA LEU A 123 5.77 -9.10 18.63
C LEU A 123 5.50 -10.20 19.65
N SER A 124 5.12 -9.83 20.88
CA SER A 124 4.79 -10.79 21.93
C SER A 124 3.59 -11.65 21.57
N ARG A 125 2.51 -11.03 21.04
CA ARG A 125 1.31 -11.75 20.61
C ARG A 125 1.57 -12.60 19.38
N PHE A 126 2.31 -12.08 18.42
CA PHE A 126 2.71 -12.82 17.23
C PHE A 126 3.49 -14.08 17.58
N GLY A 127 4.48 -13.97 18.49
CA GLY A 127 5.24 -15.12 18.97
C GLY A 127 4.39 -16.19 19.68
N ARG A 128 3.30 -15.78 20.35
CA ARG A 128 2.35 -16.72 20.94
C ARG A 128 1.53 -17.47 19.91
N GLU A 129 1.05 -16.77 18.88
CA GLU A 129 0.28 -17.40 17.79
C GLU A 129 1.15 -18.35 16.96
N LEU A 130 2.41 -17.97 16.67
CA LEU A 130 3.36 -18.84 15.96
C LEU A 130 3.58 -20.17 16.68
N LYS A 131 3.64 -20.20 18.03
CA LYS A 131 3.79 -21.43 18.80
C LYS A 131 2.60 -22.38 18.64
N GLN A 132 1.45 -21.90 18.23
CA GLN A 132 0.26 -22.70 17.99
C GLN A 132 0.17 -23.18 16.53
N GLY A 133 1.13 -22.75 15.67
CA GLY A 133 1.18 -23.05 14.25
C GLY A 133 0.32 -22.08 13.43
N ALA A 134 0.77 -21.78 12.22
CA ALA A 134 0.04 -21.00 11.23
C ALA A 134 0.45 -21.43 9.81
N ASP A 135 -0.49 -21.34 8.87
CA ASP A 135 -0.22 -21.60 7.45
C ASP A 135 0.38 -20.37 6.75
N ALA A 136 0.10 -19.18 7.28
CA ALA A 136 0.66 -17.92 6.79
C ALA A 136 0.58 -16.81 7.85
N ALA A 137 1.39 -15.77 7.66
CA ALA A 137 1.24 -14.48 8.31
C ALA A 137 1.04 -13.39 7.24
N VAL A 138 0.07 -12.48 7.45
CA VAL A 138 -0.23 -11.37 6.52
C VAL A 138 -0.31 -10.09 7.34
N PHE A 139 0.61 -9.16 7.10
CA PHE A 139 0.68 -7.92 7.88
C PHE A 139 0.74 -6.69 6.97
N THR A 140 -0.07 -5.68 7.28
CA THR A 140 0.19 -4.35 6.73
C THR A 140 1.50 -3.81 7.31
N HIS A 141 2.33 -3.18 6.48
CA HIS A 141 3.54 -2.52 6.95
C HIS A 141 3.22 -1.21 7.66
N VAL A 142 2.20 -0.47 7.15
CA VAL A 142 1.74 0.78 7.74
C VAL A 142 0.23 0.82 7.73
N SER A 143 -0.37 1.07 8.89
CA SER A 143 -1.82 1.27 9.02
C SER A 143 -2.28 2.46 8.17
N ASN A 144 -3.23 2.24 7.29
CA ASN A 144 -3.81 3.30 6.46
C ASN A 144 -4.70 4.27 7.24
N VAL A 145 -5.03 3.97 8.50
CA VAL A 145 -5.84 4.82 9.39
C VAL A 145 -4.95 5.67 10.27
N PHE A 146 -4.01 5.05 10.98
CA PHE A 146 -3.24 5.69 12.04
C PHE A 146 -1.79 5.99 11.65
N GLY A 147 -1.35 5.56 10.46
CA GLY A 147 0.06 5.69 10.07
C GLY A 147 1.01 4.83 10.90
N TYR A 148 0.50 3.96 11.78
CA TYR A 148 1.34 3.10 12.61
C TYR A 148 2.17 2.16 11.76
N ILE A 149 3.50 2.25 11.90
CA ILE A 149 4.48 1.40 11.22
C ILE A 149 4.63 0.13 12.05
N LEU A 150 4.29 -1.02 11.50
CA LEU A 150 4.46 -2.32 12.16
C LEU A 150 5.90 -2.83 11.99
N PRO A 151 6.41 -3.64 12.93
CA PRO A 151 7.80 -4.13 12.94
C PRO A 151 8.01 -5.28 11.96
N VAL A 152 7.85 -5.03 10.65
CA VAL A 152 7.85 -6.09 9.61
C VAL A 152 9.19 -6.83 9.50
N GLU A 153 10.31 -6.19 9.82
CA GLU A 153 11.62 -6.82 9.83
C GLU A 153 11.71 -7.91 10.91
N GLN A 154 11.27 -7.59 12.13
CA GLN A 154 11.25 -8.54 13.24
C GLN A 154 10.21 -9.65 13.01
N LEU A 155 9.04 -9.30 12.46
CA LEU A 155 8.01 -10.26 12.08
C LEU A 155 8.53 -11.23 11.00
N ALA A 156 9.24 -10.73 9.99
CA ALA A 156 9.85 -11.52 8.93
C ALA A 156 10.90 -12.50 9.49
N GLU A 157 11.75 -12.03 10.42
CA GLU A 157 12.72 -12.90 11.10
C GLU A 157 12.04 -14.02 11.87
N MET A 158 10.96 -13.71 12.60
CA MET A 158 10.17 -14.70 13.32
C MET A 158 9.51 -15.69 12.37
N CYS A 159 8.90 -15.23 11.26
CA CYS A 159 8.32 -16.09 10.23
C CYS A 159 9.34 -17.07 9.66
N ARG A 160 10.52 -16.57 9.32
CA ARG A 160 11.65 -17.38 8.80
C ARG A 160 12.08 -18.46 9.79
N LYS A 161 12.21 -18.11 11.08
CA LYS A 161 12.56 -19.06 12.16
C LYS A 161 11.51 -20.17 12.30
N TRP A 162 10.23 -19.83 12.16
CA TRP A 162 9.13 -20.78 12.30
C TRP A 162 8.72 -21.42 10.96
N ARG A 163 9.34 -21.03 9.84
CA ARG A 163 9.00 -21.49 8.48
C ARG A 163 7.55 -21.23 8.12
N VAL A 164 7.03 -20.09 8.55
CA VAL A 164 5.68 -19.62 8.22
C VAL A 164 5.80 -18.63 7.06
N PRO A 165 5.12 -18.85 5.94
CA PRO A 165 5.10 -17.90 4.83
C PRO A 165 4.63 -16.52 5.26
N PHE A 166 5.27 -15.46 4.70
CA PHE A 166 5.00 -14.09 5.08
C PHE A 166 4.60 -13.21 3.90
N ILE A 167 3.43 -12.58 4.02
CA ILE A 167 2.88 -11.64 3.04
C ILE A 167 2.83 -10.24 3.66
N ILE A 168 3.34 -9.24 2.95
CA ILE A 168 3.35 -7.84 3.40
C ILE A 168 2.43 -7.00 2.50
N ASP A 169 1.47 -6.31 3.12
CA ASP A 169 0.75 -5.21 2.48
C ASP A 169 1.55 -3.93 2.64
N ALA A 170 2.25 -3.51 1.58
CA ALA A 170 3.05 -2.30 1.53
C ALA A 170 2.29 -1.10 0.93
N ALA A 171 0.95 -1.11 0.99
CA ALA A 171 0.12 -0.08 0.35
C ALA A 171 0.37 1.35 0.86
N GLN A 172 0.85 1.51 2.08
CA GLN A 172 1.13 2.82 2.67
C GLN A 172 2.63 3.06 2.90
N SER A 173 3.48 2.05 2.71
CA SER A 173 4.93 2.16 2.92
C SER A 173 5.72 2.30 1.62
N ALA A 174 5.31 1.61 0.55
CA ALA A 174 6.03 1.64 -0.71
C ALA A 174 6.17 3.08 -1.25
N GLY A 175 7.41 3.52 -1.45
CA GLY A 175 7.76 4.86 -1.89
C GLY A 175 7.98 5.90 -0.78
N ALA A 176 7.67 5.55 0.49
CA ALA A 176 7.89 6.43 1.65
C ALA A 176 8.77 5.78 2.72
N LEU A 177 8.79 4.45 2.81
CA LEU A 177 9.68 3.69 3.68
C LEU A 177 10.51 2.71 2.85
N PRO A 178 11.69 2.30 3.33
CA PRO A 178 12.43 1.21 2.72
C PRO A 178 11.58 -0.07 2.67
N VAL A 179 11.52 -0.68 1.51
CA VAL A 179 10.92 -2.00 1.29
C VAL A 179 11.90 -2.78 0.44
N ASP A 180 12.46 -3.84 1.01
CA ASP A 180 13.50 -4.65 0.39
C ASP A 180 13.06 -6.13 0.43
N LEU A 181 12.80 -6.71 -0.75
CA LEU A 181 12.32 -8.08 -0.85
C LEU A 181 13.36 -9.09 -0.30
N GLN A 182 14.64 -8.87 -0.59
CA GLN A 182 15.70 -9.80 -0.19
C GLN A 182 15.97 -9.70 1.32
N ALA A 183 16.07 -8.49 1.86
CA ALA A 183 16.32 -8.27 3.28
C ALA A 183 15.17 -8.79 4.15
N LEU A 184 13.94 -8.52 3.77
CA LEU A 184 12.75 -9.00 4.46
C LEU A 184 12.56 -10.51 4.30
N GLY A 185 12.95 -11.08 3.14
CA GLY A 185 12.72 -12.50 2.84
C GLY A 185 11.24 -12.88 2.89
N ALA A 186 10.36 -11.96 2.54
CA ALA A 186 8.94 -12.20 2.45
C ALA A 186 8.60 -13.02 1.21
N ASP A 187 7.59 -13.89 1.30
CA ASP A 187 7.10 -14.63 0.14
C ASP A 187 6.43 -13.69 -0.86
N PHE A 188 5.70 -12.69 -0.37
CA PHE A 188 5.07 -11.70 -1.21
C PHE A 188 5.02 -10.32 -0.56
N ILE A 189 5.21 -9.28 -1.38
CA ILE A 189 4.97 -7.88 -1.00
C ILE A 189 4.09 -7.24 -2.05
N ALA A 190 2.89 -6.78 -1.66
CA ALA A 190 1.94 -6.15 -2.57
C ALA A 190 1.85 -4.64 -2.34
N MET A 191 1.72 -3.87 -3.42
CA MET A 191 1.62 -2.41 -3.35
C MET A 191 0.84 -1.80 -4.51
N PRO A 192 0.16 -0.65 -4.32
CA PRO A 192 -0.50 0.07 -5.39
C PRO A 192 0.47 1.03 -6.08
N GLY A 193 0.33 1.21 -7.38
CA GLY A 193 1.14 2.19 -8.10
C GLY A 193 0.75 3.65 -7.83
N HIS A 194 -0.48 3.90 -7.40
CA HIS A 194 -1.08 5.24 -7.35
C HIS A 194 -0.95 6.00 -6.03
N LYS A 195 -0.29 5.42 -5.01
CA LYS A 195 -0.01 6.08 -3.73
C LYS A 195 1.43 6.59 -3.68
N GLY A 196 2.25 6.14 -2.75
CA GLY A 196 3.63 6.58 -2.60
C GLY A 196 4.53 6.34 -3.81
N LEU A 197 4.18 5.42 -4.70
CA LEU A 197 4.89 5.21 -5.98
C LEU A 197 4.53 6.23 -7.08
N LEU A 198 3.58 7.12 -6.82
CA LEU A 198 3.22 8.28 -7.66
C LEU A 198 2.77 7.94 -9.09
N GLY A 199 2.46 6.68 -9.38
CA GLY A 199 1.94 6.22 -10.67
C GLY A 199 0.44 6.45 -10.84
N PRO A 200 -0.13 6.11 -12.00
CA PRO A 200 -1.57 6.18 -12.25
C PRO A 200 -2.37 5.16 -11.43
N GLN A 201 -3.66 5.46 -11.20
CA GLN A 201 -4.63 4.46 -10.74
C GLN A 201 -4.75 3.33 -11.78
N GLY A 202 -5.19 2.14 -11.35
CA GLY A 202 -5.25 0.97 -12.22
C GLY A 202 -3.88 0.31 -12.45
N THR A 203 -2.89 0.62 -11.60
CA THR A 203 -1.58 -0.01 -11.54
C THR A 203 -1.23 -0.47 -10.13
N GLY A 204 -0.50 -1.56 -10.03
CA GLY A 204 0.03 -2.12 -8.80
C GLY A 204 1.17 -3.08 -9.09
N LEU A 205 1.87 -3.47 -8.06
CA LEU A 205 2.99 -4.42 -8.12
C LEU A 205 2.78 -5.52 -7.07
N LEU A 206 3.18 -6.73 -7.43
CA LEU A 206 3.39 -7.83 -6.52
C LEU A 206 4.83 -8.32 -6.67
N LEU A 207 5.61 -8.20 -5.60
CA LEU A 207 6.96 -8.78 -5.55
C LEU A 207 6.83 -10.23 -5.08
N CYS A 208 7.41 -11.16 -5.83
CA CYS A 208 7.33 -12.59 -5.60
C CYS A 208 8.66 -13.14 -5.11
N GLY A 209 8.76 -13.41 -3.82
CA GLY A 209 9.86 -14.16 -3.21
C GLY A 209 9.58 -15.65 -3.14
N GLY A 210 8.29 -16.04 -3.10
CA GLY A 210 7.79 -17.41 -3.05
C GLY A 210 7.14 -17.89 -4.35
N ASP A 211 6.62 -19.12 -4.34
CA ASP A 211 5.88 -19.68 -5.46
C ASP A 211 4.47 -19.08 -5.54
N ALA A 212 4.14 -18.50 -6.69
CA ALA A 212 2.88 -17.80 -6.92
C ALA A 212 1.95 -18.60 -7.82
N GLN A 213 0.67 -18.64 -7.45
CA GLN A 213 -0.37 -19.29 -8.24
C GLN A 213 -1.25 -18.26 -8.96
N PRO A 214 -1.68 -18.53 -10.19
CA PRO A 214 -2.52 -17.60 -10.95
C PRO A 214 -3.87 -17.41 -10.27
N LEU A 215 -4.34 -16.16 -10.20
CA LEU A 215 -5.69 -15.82 -9.77
C LEU A 215 -6.65 -15.78 -10.98
N LEU A 216 -6.14 -15.32 -12.12
CA LEU A 216 -6.86 -15.21 -13.37
C LEU A 216 -6.21 -16.14 -14.40
N PHE A 217 -7.03 -16.75 -15.23
CA PHE A 217 -6.61 -17.64 -16.29
C PHE A 217 -6.97 -17.02 -17.65
N GLY A 218 -6.02 -16.98 -18.57
CA GLY A 218 -6.23 -16.39 -19.89
C GLY A 218 -4.95 -16.29 -20.69
N GLY A 219 -5.01 -15.63 -21.85
CA GLY A 219 -3.85 -15.44 -22.71
C GLY A 219 -2.84 -14.49 -22.06
N THR A 220 -1.56 -14.86 -22.13
CA THR A 220 -0.43 -14.07 -21.64
C THR A 220 0.46 -13.54 -22.77
N GLY A 221 0.15 -13.94 -24.02
CA GLY A 221 1.01 -13.65 -25.16
C GLY A 221 2.17 -14.66 -25.34
N SER A 222 2.34 -15.60 -24.43
CA SER A 222 3.35 -16.65 -24.47
C SER A 222 2.70 -18.04 -24.41
N ASP A 223 3.42 -19.10 -24.82
CA ASP A 223 3.04 -20.52 -24.75
C ASP A 223 1.59 -20.83 -25.16
N SER A 224 1.16 -20.34 -26.32
CA SER A 224 -0.23 -20.39 -26.78
C SER A 224 -0.77 -21.81 -27.06
N VAL A 225 0.07 -22.81 -27.15
CA VAL A 225 -0.32 -24.21 -27.42
C VAL A 225 -0.75 -24.92 -26.12
N ASN A 226 -0.12 -24.56 -25.02
CA ASN A 226 -0.44 -25.13 -23.71
C ASN A 226 -1.72 -24.51 -23.14
N GLN A 227 -2.65 -25.33 -22.64
CA GLN A 227 -3.88 -24.86 -21.99
C GLN A 227 -3.66 -24.48 -20.51
N ALA A 228 -2.58 -24.92 -19.90
CA ALA A 228 -2.18 -24.45 -18.57
C ALA A 228 -1.57 -23.02 -18.66
N MET A 229 -1.69 -22.26 -17.58
CA MET A 229 -0.91 -21.02 -17.47
C MET A 229 0.59 -21.33 -17.50
N PRO A 230 1.43 -20.41 -18.03
CA PRO A 230 2.89 -20.61 -18.01
C PRO A 230 3.39 -20.95 -16.60
N ASP A 231 4.44 -21.74 -16.50
CA ASP A 231 5.05 -22.16 -15.24
C ASP A 231 6.12 -21.22 -14.72
N TYR A 232 6.38 -20.12 -15.44
CA TYR A 232 7.38 -19.11 -15.11
C TYR A 232 6.73 -17.74 -14.81
N LEU A 233 7.40 -16.98 -13.95
CA LEU A 233 7.04 -15.58 -13.66
C LEU A 233 7.68 -14.64 -14.69
N PRO A 234 7.06 -13.49 -14.94
CA PRO A 234 5.78 -13.03 -14.40
C PRO A 234 4.55 -13.49 -15.17
N ASP A 235 4.70 -14.14 -16.34
CA ASP A 235 3.63 -14.50 -17.27
C ASP A 235 2.52 -15.34 -16.61
N ARG A 236 2.88 -16.22 -15.65
CA ARG A 236 1.92 -17.01 -14.86
C ARG A 236 0.83 -16.16 -14.21
N LEU A 237 1.14 -14.91 -13.84
CA LEU A 237 0.24 -14.05 -13.07
C LEU A 237 -0.43 -12.95 -13.90
N GLU A 238 -0.03 -12.79 -15.16
CA GLU A 238 -0.40 -11.65 -16.00
C GLU A 238 -1.29 -12.04 -17.19
N ALA A 239 -2.44 -12.63 -16.87
CA ALA A 239 -3.43 -12.93 -17.89
C ALA A 239 -4.11 -11.67 -18.42
N GLY A 240 -4.24 -11.58 -19.74
CA GLY A 240 -4.91 -10.48 -20.44
C GLY A 240 -3.96 -9.40 -20.94
N THR A 241 -4.53 -8.31 -21.47
CA THR A 241 -3.75 -7.19 -21.99
C THR A 241 -3.35 -6.25 -20.86
N LEU A 242 -2.04 -5.99 -20.75
CA LEU A 242 -1.49 -5.11 -19.72
C LEU A 242 -1.83 -3.63 -19.99
N ASN A 243 -1.95 -2.86 -18.91
CA ASN A 243 -2.15 -1.41 -18.95
C ASN A 243 -0.84 -0.67 -19.28
N VAL A 244 -0.36 -0.79 -20.53
CA VAL A 244 0.92 -0.20 -20.99
C VAL A 244 1.04 1.27 -20.64
N PRO A 245 0.06 2.15 -20.94
CA PRO A 245 0.16 3.56 -20.58
C PRO A 245 0.26 3.79 -19.07
N GLY A 246 -0.46 3.01 -18.28
CA GLY A 246 -0.38 3.07 -16.82
C GLY A 246 1.01 2.71 -16.31
N TYR A 247 1.62 1.67 -16.87
CA TYR A 247 2.98 1.25 -16.46
C TYR A 247 4.06 2.20 -16.98
N ALA A 248 3.88 2.84 -18.12
CA ALA A 248 4.74 3.94 -18.54
C ALA A 248 4.77 5.07 -17.50
N GLY A 249 3.59 5.47 -17.02
CA GLY A 249 3.47 6.46 -15.96
C GLY A 249 4.06 5.99 -14.63
N LEU A 250 3.81 4.74 -14.24
CA LEU A 250 4.36 4.16 -13.01
C LEU A 250 5.88 4.12 -13.03
N THR A 251 6.50 3.80 -14.16
CA THR A 251 7.96 3.84 -14.35
C THR A 251 8.54 5.20 -13.96
N GLU A 252 7.92 6.29 -14.42
CA GLU A 252 8.37 7.65 -14.09
C GLU A 252 8.12 8.00 -12.61
N GLY A 253 7.06 7.47 -12.00
CA GLY A 253 6.84 7.56 -10.57
C GLY A 253 7.93 6.86 -9.76
N LEU A 254 8.26 5.60 -10.10
CA LEU A 254 9.34 4.82 -9.50
C LEU A 254 10.69 5.52 -9.62
N ARG A 255 11.04 5.97 -10.83
CA ARG A 255 12.27 6.73 -11.07
C ARG A 255 12.34 8.03 -10.28
N PHE A 256 11.20 8.71 -10.10
CA PHE A 256 11.14 9.91 -9.24
C PHE A 256 11.44 9.55 -7.78
N VAL A 257 10.86 8.48 -7.27
CA VAL A 257 11.09 7.99 -5.89
C VAL A 257 12.57 7.60 -5.72
N CYS A 258 13.16 6.83 -6.65
CA CYS A 258 14.59 6.48 -6.60
C CYS A 258 15.49 7.73 -6.58
N ARG A 259 15.26 8.69 -7.48
CA ARG A 259 16.07 9.93 -7.53
C ARG A 259 15.90 10.82 -6.30
N THR A 260 14.71 10.89 -5.71
CA THR A 260 14.43 11.71 -4.54
C THR A 260 14.95 11.04 -3.27
N GLY A 261 14.91 9.71 -3.23
CA GLY A 261 15.19 8.86 -2.08
C GLY A 261 13.99 8.73 -1.14
N VAL A 262 13.64 7.51 -0.79
CA VAL A 262 12.49 7.20 0.11
C VAL A 262 12.63 7.90 1.46
N GLU A 263 13.83 7.98 2.00
CA GLU A 263 14.12 8.65 3.29
C GLU A 263 13.86 10.15 3.23
N ASN A 264 14.16 10.80 2.11
CA ASN A 264 13.90 12.23 1.93
C ASN A 264 12.41 12.52 1.80
N ILE A 265 11.67 11.62 1.11
CA ILE A 265 10.21 11.68 1.02
C ILE A 265 9.62 11.50 2.42
N PHE A 266 10.01 10.42 3.12
CA PHE A 266 9.55 10.14 4.48
C PHE A 266 9.80 11.32 5.43
N ARG A 267 11.02 11.86 5.46
CA ARG A 267 11.39 12.99 6.36
C ARG A 267 10.52 14.23 6.12
N ARG A 268 10.20 14.51 4.86
CA ARG A 268 9.31 15.65 4.51
C ARG A 268 7.88 15.41 4.98
N GLU A 269 7.34 14.23 4.70
CA GLU A 269 5.98 13.86 5.06
C GLU A 269 5.81 13.75 6.58
N HIS A 270 6.76 13.13 7.25
CA HIS A 270 6.75 12.94 8.71
C HIS A 270 6.83 14.26 9.46
N ARG A 271 7.66 15.21 9.01
CA ARG A 271 7.70 16.56 9.58
C ARG A 271 6.33 17.24 9.53
N GLN A 272 5.58 17.06 8.46
CA GLN A 272 4.23 17.64 8.35
C GLN A 272 3.23 16.92 9.24
N LEU A 273 3.38 15.60 9.40
CA LEU A 273 2.62 14.83 10.36
C LEU A 273 2.82 15.34 11.79
N GLU A 274 4.07 15.47 12.25
CA GLU A 274 4.40 15.96 13.60
C GLU A 274 3.80 17.36 13.85
N ARG A 275 4.03 18.28 12.91
CA ARG A 275 3.45 19.64 12.98
C ARG A 275 1.92 19.63 13.06
N CYS A 276 1.28 18.76 12.27
CA CYS A 276 -0.16 18.61 12.25
C CYS A 276 -0.68 18.04 13.57
N ALA A 277 -0.07 16.95 14.07
CA ALA A 277 -0.47 16.29 15.30
C ALA A 277 -0.35 17.23 16.51
N GLU A 278 0.78 17.92 16.66
CA GLU A 278 0.96 18.93 17.71
C GLU A 278 -0.07 20.06 17.62
N GLY A 279 -0.34 20.53 16.40
CA GLY A 279 -1.34 21.59 16.18
C GLY A 279 -2.74 21.16 16.56
N LEU A 280 -3.15 19.96 16.18
CA LEU A 280 -4.45 19.37 16.53
C LEU A 280 -4.58 19.15 18.04
N GLN A 281 -3.53 18.66 18.72
CA GLN A 281 -3.51 18.50 20.17
C GLN A 281 -3.66 19.84 20.90
N LYS A 282 -2.96 20.91 20.45
CA LYS A 282 -3.11 22.28 20.99
C LYS A 282 -4.52 22.85 20.79
N LEU A 283 -5.24 22.36 19.78
CA LEU A 283 -6.64 22.72 19.55
C LEU A 283 -7.63 21.87 20.39
N GLY A 284 -7.15 20.94 21.22
CA GLY A 284 -7.97 20.09 22.08
C GLY A 284 -8.61 18.90 21.35
N MET A 285 -8.13 18.52 20.17
CA MET A 285 -8.62 17.35 19.44
C MET A 285 -8.00 16.08 20.04
N GLU A 286 -8.77 14.98 20.04
CA GLU A 286 -8.21 13.66 20.31
C GLU A 286 -7.43 13.18 19.08
N VAL A 287 -6.11 13.11 19.20
CA VAL A 287 -5.20 12.79 18.10
C VAL A 287 -4.54 11.43 18.34
N PHE A 288 -4.63 10.54 17.36
CA PHE A 288 -3.95 9.24 17.39
C PHE A 288 -2.53 9.42 16.84
N ALA A 289 -1.60 9.73 17.73
CA ALA A 289 -0.18 9.94 17.40
C ALA A 289 0.71 9.20 18.40
N GLY A 290 1.85 8.68 17.94
CA GLY A 290 2.76 7.90 18.77
C GLY A 290 4.08 7.59 18.07
N ALA A 291 4.89 6.76 18.72
CA ALA A 291 6.13 6.25 18.15
C ALA A 291 5.86 5.40 16.88
N HIS A 292 6.84 5.28 16.00
CA HIS A 292 6.72 4.47 14.79
C HIS A 292 5.53 4.87 13.92
N GLN A 293 5.41 6.14 13.58
CA GLN A 293 4.32 6.66 12.76
C GLN A 293 4.85 7.19 11.41
N ALA A 294 4.13 6.87 10.34
CA ALA A 294 4.38 7.36 8.99
C ALA A 294 3.63 8.68 8.73
N SER A 295 3.34 9.01 7.49
CA SER A 295 2.80 10.30 7.04
C SER A 295 1.28 10.51 7.23
N THR A 296 0.63 9.67 8.03
CA THR A 296 -0.83 9.68 8.25
C THR A 296 -1.17 9.90 9.71
N ALA A 297 -2.02 10.89 9.99
CA ALA A 297 -2.64 11.11 11.30
C ALA A 297 -4.16 10.95 11.21
N SER A 298 -4.73 10.41 12.27
CA SER A 298 -6.18 10.43 12.50
C SER A 298 -6.51 11.19 13.76
N PHE A 299 -7.62 11.90 13.74
CA PHE A 299 -8.13 12.59 14.93
C PHE A 299 -9.65 12.46 15.01
N ARG A 300 -10.18 12.63 16.21
CA ARG A 300 -11.61 12.66 16.47
C ARG A 300 -12.02 14.08 16.89
N PRO A 301 -12.86 14.76 16.08
CA PRO A 301 -13.42 16.05 16.46
C PRO A 301 -14.56 15.88 17.49
N ALA A 302 -15.01 16.98 18.11
CA ALA A 302 -16.16 16.99 19.01
C ALA A 302 -17.50 16.75 18.31
N MET A 303 -17.54 16.92 17.00
CA MET A 303 -18.70 16.68 16.12
C MET A 303 -18.51 15.40 15.32
N ASP A 304 -19.53 15.03 14.57
CA ASP A 304 -19.45 13.89 13.65
C ASP A 304 -18.29 14.04 12.66
N CYS A 305 -17.57 12.94 12.40
CA CYS A 305 -16.38 12.95 11.55
C CYS A 305 -16.67 13.32 10.09
N GLU A 306 -17.82 12.89 9.57
CA GLU A 306 -18.24 13.18 8.18
C GLU A 306 -18.66 14.64 8.04
N GLU A 307 -19.37 15.20 9.05
CA GLU A 307 -19.72 16.62 9.10
C GLU A 307 -18.45 17.49 9.18
N ALA A 308 -17.47 17.11 10.00
CA ALA A 308 -16.19 17.81 10.09
C ALA A 308 -15.43 17.78 8.74
N ALA A 309 -15.39 16.63 8.06
CA ALA A 309 -14.77 16.51 6.74
C ALA A 309 -15.54 17.34 5.69
N ALA A 310 -16.85 17.35 5.72
CA ALA A 310 -17.68 18.17 4.83
C ALA A 310 -17.45 19.68 5.05
N PHE A 311 -17.30 20.11 6.31
CA PHE A 311 -16.92 21.49 6.64
C PHE A 311 -15.56 21.87 6.03
N LEU A 312 -14.55 21.01 6.22
CA LEU A 312 -13.21 21.21 5.67
C LEU A 312 -13.22 21.27 4.14
N ALA A 313 -13.99 20.37 3.50
CA ALA A 313 -14.13 20.35 2.05
C ALA A 313 -14.72 21.67 1.50
N LYS A 314 -15.74 22.26 2.18
CA LYS A 314 -16.30 23.57 1.83
C LYS A 314 -15.27 24.72 1.94
N GLN A 315 -14.24 24.53 2.76
CA GLN A 315 -13.11 25.48 2.89
C GLN A 315 -11.95 25.12 1.92
N GLY A 316 -12.15 24.20 0.99
CA GLY A 316 -11.16 23.81 -0.01
C GLY A 316 -10.06 22.90 0.53
N ILE A 317 -10.31 22.17 1.62
CA ILE A 317 -9.38 21.22 2.23
C ILE A 317 -9.93 19.79 2.08
N ALA A 318 -9.21 18.95 1.36
CA ALA A 318 -9.58 17.55 1.14
C ALA A 318 -8.94 16.67 2.22
N VAL A 319 -9.77 16.06 3.05
CA VAL A 319 -9.45 15.02 4.04
C VAL A 319 -10.43 13.86 3.87
N ARG A 320 -10.27 12.79 4.63
CA ARG A 320 -11.19 11.65 4.59
C ARG A 320 -11.74 11.35 5.99
N ALA A 321 -13.05 11.05 6.08
CA ALA A 321 -13.69 10.60 7.31
C ALA A 321 -14.15 9.14 7.22
N GLY A 322 -14.50 8.54 8.35
CA GLY A 322 -15.10 7.23 8.50
C GLY A 322 -14.12 6.11 8.85
N LEU A 323 -14.39 4.87 8.39
CA LEU A 323 -13.64 3.67 8.76
C LEU A 323 -12.47 3.31 7.84
N HIS A 324 -12.25 4.07 6.76
CA HIS A 324 -11.11 3.94 5.85
C HIS A 324 -10.84 2.51 5.32
N CYS A 325 -11.88 1.66 5.22
CA CYS A 325 -11.79 0.25 4.84
C CYS A 325 -10.87 -0.60 5.76
N ALA A 326 -10.73 -0.24 7.02
CA ALA A 326 -9.91 -0.95 8.00
C ALA A 326 -10.61 -1.09 9.36
N PRO A 327 -11.71 -1.86 9.45
CA PRO A 327 -12.47 -2.01 10.68
C PRO A 327 -11.61 -2.55 11.84
N PHE A 328 -10.67 -3.46 11.59
CA PHE A 328 -9.76 -3.98 12.61
C PHE A 328 -8.93 -2.88 13.28
N ALA A 329 -8.47 -1.88 12.50
CA ALA A 329 -7.75 -0.75 13.05
C ALA A 329 -8.65 0.07 13.98
N HIS A 330 -9.90 0.30 13.59
CA HIS A 330 -10.88 1.02 14.40
C HIS A 330 -11.33 0.24 15.65
N GLU A 331 -11.47 -1.09 15.56
CA GLU A 331 -11.68 -1.94 16.75
C GLU A 331 -10.51 -1.82 17.73
N SER A 332 -9.27 -1.86 17.21
CA SER A 332 -8.05 -1.75 18.01
C SER A 332 -7.91 -0.39 18.72
N ALA A 333 -8.44 0.68 18.12
CA ALA A 333 -8.39 2.03 18.65
C ALA A 333 -9.66 2.48 19.40
N GLY A 334 -10.71 1.64 19.46
CA GLY A 334 -11.99 2.01 20.08
C GLY A 334 -12.77 3.09 19.31
N THR A 335 -12.58 3.15 18.00
CA THR A 335 -13.20 4.16 17.11
C THR A 335 -14.13 3.55 16.07
N LEU A 336 -14.58 2.30 16.26
CA LEU A 336 -15.39 1.59 15.28
C LEU A 336 -16.73 2.29 15.01
N GLU A 337 -17.36 2.83 16.04
CA GLU A 337 -18.66 3.51 15.94
C GLU A 337 -18.53 4.96 15.48
N SER A 338 -17.48 5.67 15.90
CA SER A 338 -17.29 7.09 15.59
C SER A 338 -16.55 7.34 14.26
N GLY A 339 -15.77 6.37 13.81
CA GLY A 339 -14.76 6.65 12.78
C GLY A 339 -13.70 7.65 13.24
N THR A 340 -12.95 8.19 12.29
CA THR A 340 -11.97 9.28 12.49
C THR A 340 -11.92 10.17 11.26
N VAL A 341 -11.44 11.39 11.42
CA VAL A 341 -10.97 12.23 10.31
C VAL A 341 -9.49 11.92 10.11
N ARG A 342 -9.13 11.49 8.90
CA ARG A 342 -7.75 11.15 8.53
C ARG A 342 -7.14 12.24 7.67
N VAL A 343 -5.92 12.63 8.01
CA VAL A 343 -5.05 13.52 7.26
C VAL A 343 -3.83 12.74 6.82
N SER A 344 -3.48 12.77 5.53
CA SER A 344 -2.31 12.08 5.00
C SER A 344 -1.53 12.98 4.05
N PHE A 345 -0.25 13.12 4.34
CA PHE A 345 0.68 13.96 3.61
C PHE A 345 1.26 13.22 2.41
N GLY A 346 1.74 13.94 1.43
CA GLY A 346 2.40 13.41 0.25
C GLY A 346 3.74 14.10 -0.01
N HIS A 347 4.44 13.66 -1.03
CA HIS A 347 5.78 14.12 -1.40
C HIS A 347 5.89 15.66 -1.62
N ASP A 348 4.78 16.35 -1.89
CA ASP A 348 4.69 17.81 -2.10
C ASP A 348 4.15 18.57 -0.87
N ALA A 349 4.04 17.92 0.29
CA ALA A 349 3.54 18.50 1.52
C ALA A 349 4.42 19.68 1.99
N SER A 350 3.78 20.72 2.53
CA SER A 350 4.43 21.97 2.96
C SER A 350 3.84 22.53 4.25
N ASP A 351 4.65 23.31 4.97
CA ASP A 351 4.25 24.01 6.20
C ASP A 351 3.01 24.90 5.97
N ALA A 352 2.95 25.59 4.82
CA ALA A 352 1.81 26.45 4.47
C ALA A 352 0.48 25.69 4.36
N GLN A 353 0.51 24.48 3.81
CA GLN A 353 -0.68 23.60 3.71
C GLN A 353 -1.13 23.14 5.10
N THR A 354 -0.19 22.69 5.94
CA THR A 354 -0.46 22.27 7.32
C THR A 354 -1.01 23.39 8.16
N ASP A 355 -0.42 24.59 8.09
CA ASP A 355 -0.89 25.76 8.83
C ASP A 355 -2.28 26.22 8.40
N ALA A 356 -2.57 26.20 7.10
CA ALA A 356 -3.90 26.54 6.60
C ALA A 356 -4.95 25.51 7.05
N PHE A 357 -4.60 24.22 7.07
CA PHE A 357 -5.43 23.15 7.63
C PHE A 357 -5.73 23.43 9.12
N LEU A 358 -4.72 23.66 9.95
CA LEU A 358 -4.86 23.90 11.39
C LEU A 358 -5.71 25.14 11.68
N ARG A 359 -5.49 26.26 10.94
CA ARG A 359 -6.35 27.45 11.04
C ARG A 359 -7.81 27.18 10.70
N THR A 360 -8.07 26.23 9.81
CA THR A 360 -9.44 25.87 9.45
C THR A 360 -10.06 24.96 10.49
N VAL A 361 -9.32 23.96 10.97
CA VAL A 361 -9.76 23.08 12.07
C VAL A 361 -10.06 23.87 13.35
N SER A 362 -9.33 24.96 13.66
CA SER A 362 -9.60 25.78 14.83
C SER A 362 -10.99 26.43 14.85
N LYS A 363 -11.71 26.41 13.73
CA LYS A 363 -13.09 26.91 13.61
C LYS A 363 -14.15 25.79 13.83
N LEU A 364 -13.73 24.54 13.96
CA LEU A 364 -14.62 23.44 14.35
C LEU A 364 -15.06 23.61 15.82
N PRO A 365 -16.25 23.12 16.22
CA PRO A 365 -16.64 23.06 17.62
C PRO A 365 -15.59 22.37 18.49
N ARG A 366 -15.35 22.89 19.67
CA ARG A 366 -14.45 22.29 20.66
C ARG A 366 -15.26 21.42 21.63
N VAL A 367 -14.63 20.40 22.18
CA VAL A 367 -15.20 19.57 23.26
C VAL A 367 -15.36 20.42 24.51
#